data_fbbe02ad753c61c47315c97e24a1c9ef
#
_entry.id   fbbe02ad753c61c47315c97e24a1c9ef
#
_cell.length_a   1.000
_cell.length_b   1.000
_cell.length_c   1.000
_cell.angle_alpha   90.00
_cell.angle_beta   90.00
_cell.angle_gamma   90.00
#
_symmetry.space_group_name_H-M   'P 1'
#
loop_
_entity.id
_entity.type
_entity.pdbx_description
1 polymer ?
#
loop_
_entity_poly.entity_id
_entity_poly.type
_entity_poly.pdbx_seq_one_letter_code
_entity_poly.pdbx_strand_id
1 'polypeptide(L)'
;MMFGLSEEPVIELIRLSLKSFGLKAAEKLIPEDFRAFNMSVLYEPDADALTEACETLPLFGDRRLVVCNGLASGLDYPKLADYIQKMPESSILLINIKGAADSKNSLVKRLRSDGREVEFDELPLSDIIKWCMKTANKQGAVLDSDTARTFAGLVGTDMTAISNELQKRAS
;
A
#
# COMPACT_ATOMS: atom_id res chain seq x y z
N MET A 1 -1.92 -4.53 15.53
CA MET A 1 -1.84 -5.89 14.97
C MET A 1 -0.42 -6.06 14.47
N MET A 2 0.37 -6.93 15.08
CA MET A 2 1.72 -7.26 14.61
C MET A 2 1.55 -8.21 13.41
N PHE A 3 2.03 -7.80 12.24
CA PHE A 3 2.18 -8.72 11.13
C PHE A 3 3.23 -9.75 11.52
N GLY A 4 2.80 -11.01 11.71
CA GLY A 4 3.72 -12.10 11.92
C GLY A 4 4.56 -12.26 10.65
N LEU A 5 5.87 -12.06 10.76
CA LEU A 5 6.83 -12.35 9.70
C LEU A 5 6.88 -13.88 9.58
N SER A 6 6.06 -14.46 8.70
CA SER A 6 6.26 -15.82 8.22
C SER A 6 7.45 -15.82 7.26
N GLU A 7 8.21 -16.90 7.21
CA GLU A 7 9.32 -17.10 6.27
C GLU A 7 8.83 -17.22 4.81
N GLU A 8 7.53 -17.21 4.57
CA GLU A 8 6.90 -17.26 3.25
C GLU A 8 6.91 -15.90 2.54
N PRO A 9 6.93 -15.87 1.19
CA PRO A 9 6.84 -14.64 0.41
C PRO A 9 5.59 -13.85 0.81
N VAL A 10 5.78 -12.60 1.23
CA VAL A 10 4.68 -11.75 1.64
C VAL A 10 4.07 -11.11 0.41
N ILE A 11 2.85 -11.52 0.08
CA ILE A 11 2.06 -10.92 -0.97
C ILE A 11 0.84 -10.29 -0.32
N GLU A 12 0.72 -8.98 -0.42
CA GLU A 12 -0.44 -8.27 0.11
C GLU A 12 -1.17 -7.55 -1.02
N LEU A 13 -2.46 -7.85 -1.14
CA LEU A 13 -3.39 -7.07 -1.95
C LEU A 13 -3.97 -5.98 -1.06
N ILE A 14 -3.53 -4.74 -1.25
CA ILE A 14 -4.03 -3.61 -0.48
C ILE A 14 -5.04 -2.84 -1.32
N ARG A 15 -6.30 -2.85 -0.89
CA ARG A 15 -7.36 -2.00 -1.44
C ARG A 15 -7.28 -0.63 -0.79
N LEU A 16 -7.35 0.39 -1.58
CA LEU A 16 -6.92 1.72 -1.19
C LEU A 16 -8.03 2.71 -0.89
N SER A 17 -8.09 3.11 0.37
CA SER A 17 -8.19 4.54 0.71
C SER A 17 -7.03 5.02 1.60
N LEU A 18 -6.22 4.12 2.11
CA LEU A 18 -5.04 4.44 2.94
C LEU A 18 -3.72 4.02 2.26
N LYS A 19 -3.56 4.39 1.00
CA LYS A 19 -2.39 4.10 0.15
C LYS A 19 -1.04 4.33 0.84
N SER A 20 -0.94 5.40 1.62
CA SER A 20 0.29 5.75 2.31
C SER A 20 0.62 4.87 3.51
N PHE A 21 -0.37 4.22 4.14
CA PHE A 21 -0.12 3.45 5.37
C PHE A 21 0.42 2.06 5.05
N GLY A 22 -0.17 1.36 4.10
CA GLY A 22 0.30 0.04 3.66
C GLY A 22 1.68 0.12 3.03
N LEU A 23 1.91 1.11 2.17
CA LEU A 23 3.22 1.35 1.56
C LEU A 23 4.29 1.64 2.62
N LYS A 24 4.03 2.57 3.56
CA LYS A 24 4.98 2.88 4.65
C LYS A 24 5.27 1.68 5.56
N ALA A 25 4.31 0.78 5.75
CA ALA A 25 4.53 -0.45 6.51
C ALA A 25 5.42 -1.42 5.73
N ALA A 26 5.18 -1.59 4.43
CA ALA A 26 6.00 -2.44 3.55
C ALA A 26 7.41 -1.88 3.35
N GLU A 27 7.57 -0.56 3.21
CA GLU A 27 8.88 0.10 3.11
C GLU A 27 9.78 -0.17 4.32
N LYS A 28 9.21 -0.36 5.51
CA LYS A 28 9.98 -0.70 6.72
C LYS A 28 10.61 -2.08 6.68
N LEU A 29 10.14 -2.96 5.79
CA LEU A 29 10.72 -4.29 5.58
C LEU A 29 12.04 -4.22 4.79
N ILE A 30 12.30 -3.07 4.15
CA ILE A 30 13.56 -2.82 3.43
C ILE A 30 14.33 -1.74 4.18
N PRO A 31 15.58 -1.99 4.59
CA PRO A 31 16.44 -0.98 5.23
C PRO A 31 16.54 0.28 4.37
N GLU A 32 16.49 1.44 4.99
CA GLU A 32 16.38 2.73 4.30
C GLU A 32 17.52 2.95 3.28
N ASP A 33 18.73 2.58 3.66
CA ASP A 33 19.94 2.70 2.83
C ASP A 33 19.86 1.84 1.56
N PHE A 34 19.04 0.79 1.55
CA PHE A 34 18.94 -0.16 0.44
C PHE A 34 17.64 -0.02 -0.38
N ARG A 35 16.74 0.88 -0.02
CA ARG A 35 15.47 1.09 -0.73
C ARG A 35 15.67 1.48 -2.18
N ALA A 36 16.67 2.32 -2.47
CA ALA A 36 16.98 2.73 -3.83
C ALA A 36 17.31 1.56 -4.77
N PHE A 37 17.82 0.46 -4.23
CA PHE A 37 18.22 -0.72 -5.00
C PHE A 37 17.17 -1.85 -4.92
N ASN A 38 16.48 -1.95 -3.78
CA ASN A 38 15.61 -3.08 -3.47
C ASN A 38 14.13 -2.73 -3.47
N MET A 39 13.76 -1.58 -4.02
CA MET A 39 12.36 -1.19 -4.18
C MET A 39 12.07 -0.81 -5.62
N SER A 40 11.01 -1.37 -6.18
CA SER A 40 10.48 -1.00 -7.49
C SER A 40 9.02 -0.60 -7.37
N VAL A 41 8.63 0.48 -8.07
CA VAL A 41 7.24 0.93 -8.13
C VAL A 41 6.80 0.86 -9.59
N LEU A 42 5.80 0.05 -9.85
CA LEU A 42 5.24 -0.18 -11.18
C LEU A 42 3.80 0.37 -11.23
N TYR A 43 3.41 0.87 -12.37
CA TYR A 43 2.06 1.38 -12.62
C TYR A 43 1.44 0.57 -13.76
N GLU A 44 0.36 -0.13 -13.46
CA GLU A 44 -0.36 -1.00 -14.41
C GLU A 44 0.57 -1.88 -15.26
N PRO A 45 1.54 -2.60 -14.63
CA PRO A 45 2.49 -3.40 -15.38
C PRO A 45 1.78 -4.54 -16.10
N ASP A 46 2.38 -4.98 -17.21
CA ASP A 46 2.06 -6.29 -17.79
C ASP A 46 2.65 -7.44 -16.96
N ALA A 47 2.32 -8.67 -17.32
CA ALA A 47 2.74 -9.84 -16.56
C ALA A 47 4.26 -10.05 -16.60
N ASP A 48 4.91 -9.71 -17.70
CA ASP A 48 6.34 -9.91 -17.88
C ASP A 48 7.12 -8.89 -17.05
N ALA A 49 6.76 -7.62 -17.10
CA ALA A 49 7.38 -6.57 -16.29
C ALA A 49 7.21 -6.83 -14.78
N LEU A 50 6.03 -7.33 -14.35
CA LEU A 50 5.78 -7.67 -12.96
C LEU A 50 6.64 -8.87 -12.53
N THR A 51 6.71 -9.90 -13.37
CA THR A 51 7.53 -11.09 -13.12
C THR A 51 9.01 -10.73 -13.03
N GLU A 52 9.54 -9.98 -14.01
CA GLU A 52 10.94 -9.54 -14.02
C GLU A 52 11.31 -8.75 -12.76
N ALA A 53 10.43 -7.84 -12.33
CA ALA A 53 10.66 -7.08 -11.11
C ALA A 53 10.71 -7.96 -9.87
N CYS A 54 9.88 -9.01 -9.80
CA CYS A 54 9.84 -9.94 -8.68
C CYS A 54 10.98 -10.96 -8.71
N GLU A 55 11.48 -11.35 -9.90
CA GLU A 55 12.61 -12.28 -10.06
C GLU A 55 13.97 -11.59 -9.83
N THR A 56 14.02 -10.27 -9.86
CA THR A 56 15.25 -9.53 -9.61
C THR A 56 15.70 -9.75 -8.16
N LEU A 57 16.91 -10.27 -7.97
CA LEU A 57 17.47 -10.50 -6.63
C LEU A 57 17.74 -9.19 -5.88
N PRO A 58 17.54 -9.17 -4.55
CA PRO A 58 17.89 -8.01 -3.75
C PRO A 58 19.42 -7.76 -3.75
N LEU A 59 19.80 -6.49 -3.73
CA LEU A 59 21.18 -6.05 -3.59
C LEU A 59 21.44 -5.61 -2.14
N PHE A 60 22.52 -6.08 -1.54
CA PHE A 60 22.93 -5.69 -0.17
C PHE A 60 21.87 -5.93 0.93
N GLY A 61 20.96 -6.86 0.72
CA GLY A 61 19.91 -7.20 1.68
C GLY A 61 19.23 -8.51 1.35
N ASP A 62 18.33 -8.94 2.23
CA ASP A 62 17.65 -10.23 2.10
C ASP A 62 16.33 -10.16 1.35
N ARG A 63 15.79 -8.95 1.19
CA ARG A 63 14.44 -8.74 0.63
C ARG A 63 14.38 -7.60 -0.38
N ARG A 64 13.49 -7.77 -1.35
CA ARG A 64 13.10 -6.79 -2.35
C ARG A 64 11.60 -6.49 -2.24
N LEU A 65 11.21 -5.23 -2.37
CA LEU A 65 9.82 -4.78 -2.41
C LEU A 65 9.44 -4.35 -3.83
N VAL A 66 8.43 -4.99 -4.39
CA VAL A 66 7.79 -4.60 -5.64
C VAL A 66 6.40 -4.05 -5.34
N VAL A 67 6.18 -2.78 -5.61
CA VAL A 67 4.91 -2.10 -5.44
C VAL A 67 4.23 -1.98 -6.80
N CYS A 68 3.11 -2.65 -6.97
CA CYS A 68 2.31 -2.62 -8.18
C CYS A 68 1.07 -1.73 -7.96
N ASN A 69 0.99 -0.60 -8.63
CA ASN A 69 -0.15 0.31 -8.56
C ASN A 69 -1.10 0.07 -9.74
N GLY A 70 -2.17 -0.62 -9.51
CA GLY A 70 -3.09 -1.09 -10.53
C GLY A 70 -2.60 -2.36 -11.23
N LEU A 71 -3.46 -2.97 -12.00
CA LEU A 71 -3.17 -4.12 -12.85
C LEU A 71 -3.61 -3.78 -14.26
N ALA A 72 -2.77 -4.03 -15.25
CA ALA A 72 -3.10 -3.77 -16.64
C ALA A 72 -4.34 -4.54 -17.08
N SER A 73 -5.10 -3.98 -18.00
CA SER A 73 -6.23 -4.67 -18.63
C SER A 73 -5.71 -5.81 -19.52
N GLY A 74 -6.39 -6.95 -19.49
CA GLY A 74 -6.03 -8.10 -20.33
C GLY A 74 -4.94 -9.01 -19.79
N LEU A 75 -4.54 -8.84 -18.52
CA LEU A 75 -3.65 -9.77 -17.84
C LEU A 75 -4.24 -11.17 -17.75
N ASP A 76 -3.40 -12.19 -17.97
CA ASP A 76 -3.72 -13.58 -17.65
C ASP A 76 -3.65 -13.79 -16.14
N TYR A 77 -4.74 -13.46 -15.46
CA TYR A 77 -4.82 -13.56 -14.01
C TYR A 77 -4.63 -14.97 -13.45
N PRO A 78 -5.12 -16.06 -14.08
CA PRO A 78 -4.78 -17.41 -13.70
C PRO A 78 -3.26 -17.68 -13.69
N LYS A 79 -2.58 -17.32 -14.78
CA LYS A 79 -1.12 -17.48 -14.90
C LYS A 79 -0.38 -16.66 -13.84
N LEU A 80 -0.83 -15.44 -13.59
CA LEU A 80 -0.25 -14.59 -12.56
C LEU A 80 -0.49 -15.15 -11.15
N ALA A 81 -1.66 -15.70 -10.86
CA ALA A 81 -1.97 -16.35 -9.60
C ALA A 81 -1.08 -17.58 -9.35
N ASP A 82 -0.78 -18.36 -10.40
CA ASP A 82 0.13 -19.50 -10.33
C ASP A 82 1.59 -19.06 -10.14
N TYR A 83 2.00 -17.96 -10.81
CA TYR A 83 3.34 -17.39 -10.65
C TYR A 83 3.59 -16.92 -9.21
N ILE A 84 2.66 -16.22 -8.64
CA ILE A 84 2.78 -15.66 -7.28
C ILE A 84 3.08 -16.74 -6.23
N GLN A 85 2.63 -17.99 -6.45
CA GLN A 85 2.94 -19.11 -5.55
C GLN A 85 4.39 -19.59 -5.66
N LYS A 86 5.04 -19.30 -6.77
CA LYS A 86 6.42 -19.72 -7.08
C LYS A 86 7.41 -18.55 -7.00
N MET A 87 6.91 -17.37 -6.68
CA MET A 87 7.72 -16.16 -6.55
C MET A 87 8.84 -16.37 -5.51
N PRO A 88 10.04 -15.81 -5.74
CA PRO A 88 11.14 -15.91 -4.79
C PRO A 88 10.75 -15.43 -3.39
N GLU A 89 11.16 -16.16 -2.35
CA GLU A 89 10.90 -15.79 -0.94
C GLU A 89 11.54 -14.46 -0.55
N SER A 90 12.60 -14.07 -1.26
CA SER A 90 13.24 -12.76 -1.09
C SER A 90 12.40 -11.59 -1.62
N SER A 91 11.36 -11.84 -2.41
CA SER A 91 10.53 -10.81 -3.02
C SER A 91 9.23 -10.61 -2.27
N ILE A 92 8.92 -9.35 -1.97
CA ILE A 92 7.66 -8.90 -1.39
C ILE A 92 6.89 -8.18 -2.50
N LEU A 93 5.70 -8.67 -2.84
CA LEU A 93 4.83 -8.05 -3.83
C LEU A 93 3.64 -7.39 -3.13
N LEU A 94 3.54 -6.07 -3.29
CA LEU A 94 2.43 -5.26 -2.82
C LEU A 94 1.59 -4.81 -4.02
N ILE A 95 0.36 -5.29 -4.13
CA ILE A 95 -0.56 -4.90 -5.20
C ILE A 95 -1.60 -3.92 -4.66
N ASN A 96 -1.58 -2.72 -5.17
CA ASN A 96 -2.55 -1.68 -4.85
C ASN A 96 -3.65 -1.62 -5.92
N ILE A 97 -4.89 -1.92 -5.54
CA ILE A 97 -6.05 -1.77 -6.43
C ILE A 97 -6.92 -0.61 -5.93
N LYS A 98 -7.24 0.32 -6.81
CA LYS A 98 -8.15 1.43 -6.50
C LYS A 98 -9.60 0.98 -6.71
N GLY A 99 -10.43 1.15 -5.71
CA GLY A 99 -11.85 0.76 -5.74
C GLY A 99 -12.07 -0.72 -5.42
N ALA A 100 -13.21 -1.26 -5.81
CA ALA A 100 -13.56 -2.65 -5.53
C ALA A 100 -12.75 -3.61 -6.41
N ALA A 101 -12.03 -4.55 -5.78
CA ALA A 101 -11.39 -5.63 -6.53
C ALA A 101 -12.45 -6.56 -7.12
N ASP A 102 -12.30 -6.93 -8.39
CA ASP A 102 -13.24 -7.86 -9.02
C ASP A 102 -13.16 -9.23 -8.35
N SER A 103 -14.21 -9.58 -7.62
CA SER A 103 -14.30 -10.87 -6.91
C SER A 103 -14.29 -12.08 -7.85
N LYS A 104 -14.49 -11.91 -9.15
CA LYS A 104 -14.40 -12.97 -10.17
C LYS A 104 -12.96 -13.22 -10.60
N ASN A 105 -12.07 -12.26 -10.39
CA ASN A 105 -10.65 -12.36 -10.74
C ASN A 105 -9.98 -13.47 -9.94
N SER A 106 -9.29 -14.39 -10.61
CA SER A 106 -8.64 -15.56 -10.01
C SER A 106 -7.53 -15.16 -9.03
N LEU A 107 -6.76 -14.12 -9.35
CA LEU A 107 -5.73 -13.58 -8.47
C LEU A 107 -6.35 -13.05 -7.17
N VAL A 108 -7.41 -12.24 -7.26
CA VAL A 108 -8.12 -11.69 -6.09
C VAL A 108 -8.70 -12.81 -5.24
N LYS A 109 -9.35 -13.81 -5.87
CA LYS A 109 -9.87 -14.99 -5.15
C LYS A 109 -8.77 -15.72 -4.40
N ARG A 110 -7.62 -15.89 -5.03
CA ARG A 110 -6.49 -16.59 -4.42
C ARG A 110 -5.95 -15.80 -3.23
N LEU A 111 -5.63 -14.53 -3.41
CA LEU A 111 -5.11 -13.68 -2.33
C LEU A 111 -6.08 -13.58 -1.15
N ARG A 112 -7.38 -13.54 -1.44
CA ARG A 112 -8.43 -13.56 -0.41
C ARG A 112 -8.46 -14.90 0.34
N SER A 113 -8.38 -16.03 -0.36
CA SER A 113 -8.36 -17.35 0.27
C SER A 113 -7.14 -17.56 1.15
N ASP A 114 -6.01 -16.96 0.79
CA ASP A 114 -4.76 -17.04 1.53
C ASP A 114 -4.69 -16.01 2.69
N GLY A 115 -5.76 -15.22 2.89
CA GLY A 115 -5.82 -14.18 3.94
C GLY A 115 -4.89 -13.00 3.70
N ARG A 116 -4.47 -12.78 2.45
CA ARG A 116 -3.51 -11.74 2.03
C ARG A 116 -4.19 -10.50 1.43
N GLU A 117 -5.52 -10.41 1.51
CA GLU A 117 -6.28 -9.23 1.11
C GLU A 117 -6.53 -8.35 2.33
N VAL A 118 -6.15 -7.07 2.22
CA VAL A 118 -6.49 -6.04 3.19
C VAL A 118 -7.35 -4.99 2.52
N GLU A 119 -8.57 -4.80 2.99
CA GLU A 119 -9.49 -3.78 2.51
C GLU A 119 -9.39 -2.55 3.41
N PHE A 120 -9.17 -1.40 2.77
CA PHE A 120 -9.21 -0.12 3.44
C PHE A 120 -10.41 0.68 2.91
N ASP A 121 -11.43 0.79 3.72
CA ASP A 121 -12.56 1.66 3.41
C ASP A 121 -12.20 3.14 3.57
N GLU A 122 -12.94 4.00 2.89
CA GLU A 122 -12.86 5.44 3.15
C GLU A 122 -13.24 5.70 4.61
N LEU A 123 -12.39 6.48 5.29
CA LEU A 123 -12.67 6.84 6.67
C LEU A 123 -13.89 7.76 6.73
N PRO A 124 -14.83 7.52 7.66
CA PRO A 124 -15.89 8.45 7.92
C PRO A 124 -15.33 9.82 8.35
N LEU A 125 -16.01 10.88 7.99
CA LEU A 125 -15.56 12.26 8.26
C LEU A 125 -15.21 12.48 9.74
N SER A 126 -15.96 11.85 10.65
CA SER A 126 -15.71 11.90 12.09
C SER A 126 -14.31 11.37 12.47
N ASP A 127 -13.83 10.35 11.78
CA ASP A 127 -12.53 9.73 12.07
C ASP A 127 -11.39 10.51 11.37
N ILE A 128 -11.67 11.08 10.20
CA ILE A 128 -10.76 12.05 9.55
C ILE A 128 -10.52 13.26 10.47
N ILE A 129 -11.57 13.83 11.05
CA ILE A 129 -11.46 14.96 11.98
C ILE A 129 -10.59 14.59 13.19
N LYS A 130 -10.87 13.46 13.83
CA LYS A 130 -10.05 12.96 14.97
C LYS A 130 -8.59 12.76 14.57
N TRP A 131 -8.36 12.22 13.37
CA TRP A 131 -7.01 11.99 12.87
C TRP A 131 -6.26 13.30 12.61
N CYS A 132 -6.93 14.33 12.03
CA CYS A 132 -6.38 15.67 11.83
C CYS A 132 -5.97 16.31 13.17
N MET A 133 -6.85 16.28 14.17
CA MET A 133 -6.57 16.81 15.50
C MET A 133 -5.36 16.12 16.15
N LYS A 134 -5.33 14.77 16.09
CA LYS A 134 -4.22 13.98 16.65
C LYS A 134 -2.90 14.25 15.92
N THR A 135 -2.93 14.42 14.60
CA THR A 135 -1.74 14.67 13.79
C THR A 135 -1.20 16.09 14.04
N ALA A 136 -2.06 17.09 14.08
CA ALA A 136 -1.70 18.47 14.43
C ALA A 136 -1.05 18.52 15.82
N ASN A 137 -1.65 17.86 16.81
CA ASN A 137 -1.11 17.82 18.17
C ASN A 137 0.28 17.20 18.24
N LYS A 138 0.55 16.13 17.47
CA LYS A 138 1.90 15.54 17.37
C LYS A 138 2.94 16.49 16.78
N GLN A 139 2.51 17.48 16.01
CA GLN A 139 3.34 18.51 15.39
C GLN A 139 3.41 19.79 16.25
N GLY A 140 2.85 19.74 17.47
CA GLY A 140 2.85 20.90 18.40
C GLY A 140 1.78 21.94 18.11
N ALA A 141 0.85 21.68 17.17
CA ALA A 141 -0.25 22.58 16.84
C ALA A 141 -1.56 22.11 17.49
N VAL A 142 -2.37 23.06 17.94
CA VAL A 142 -3.71 22.77 18.47
C VAL A 142 -4.74 23.01 17.37
N LEU A 143 -5.48 21.96 17.02
CA LEU A 143 -6.55 22.01 16.05
C LEU A 143 -7.86 21.59 16.73
N ASP A 144 -8.83 22.50 16.81
CA ASP A 144 -10.16 22.18 17.34
C ASP A 144 -11.02 21.43 16.32
N SER A 145 -12.13 20.85 16.78
CA SER A 145 -13.00 19.99 15.96
C SER A 145 -13.64 20.73 14.78
N ASP A 146 -14.02 22.00 14.96
CA ASP A 146 -14.69 22.78 13.91
C ASP A 146 -13.72 23.20 12.82
N THR A 147 -12.53 23.63 13.22
CA THR A 147 -11.42 23.92 12.31
C THR A 147 -10.99 22.65 11.56
N ALA A 148 -10.89 21.51 12.24
CA ALA A 148 -10.57 20.22 11.60
C ALA A 148 -11.65 19.78 10.60
N ARG A 149 -12.92 20.02 10.92
CA ARG A 149 -14.05 19.74 10.01
C ARG A 149 -14.00 20.63 8.76
N THR A 150 -13.78 21.92 8.94
CA THR A 150 -13.64 22.88 7.84
C THR A 150 -12.45 22.52 6.96
N PHE A 151 -11.33 22.18 7.57
CA PHE A 151 -10.13 21.74 6.86
C PHE A 151 -10.37 20.49 6.03
N ALA A 152 -10.99 19.44 6.60
CA ALA A 152 -11.35 18.23 5.89
C ALA A 152 -12.35 18.49 4.75
N GLY A 153 -13.28 19.42 4.94
CA GLY A 153 -14.22 19.87 3.90
C GLY A 153 -13.55 20.57 2.72
N LEU A 154 -12.47 21.30 2.95
CA LEU A 154 -11.71 22.00 1.91
C LEU A 154 -10.73 21.10 1.16
N VAL A 155 -10.05 20.21 1.88
CA VAL A 155 -9.01 19.31 1.32
C VAL A 155 -9.61 18.03 0.73
N GLY A 156 -10.83 17.67 1.19
CA GLY A 156 -11.48 16.40 0.83
C GLY A 156 -11.15 15.28 1.81
N THR A 157 -11.46 14.04 1.42
CA THR A 157 -11.30 12.84 2.25
C THR A 157 -10.01 12.05 1.94
N ASP A 158 -9.20 12.52 1.01
CA ASP A 158 -7.91 11.89 0.69
C ASP A 158 -6.89 12.12 1.80
N MET A 159 -6.57 11.07 2.54
CA MET A 159 -5.65 11.13 3.69
C MET A 159 -4.24 11.57 3.30
N THR A 160 -3.80 11.35 2.06
CA THR A 160 -2.50 11.80 1.58
C THR A 160 -2.50 13.31 1.37
N ALA A 161 -3.55 13.84 0.74
CA ALA A 161 -3.73 15.27 0.57
C ALA A 161 -3.83 15.98 1.93
N ILE A 162 -4.64 15.43 2.84
CA ILE A 162 -4.78 15.93 4.21
C ILE A 162 -3.43 15.94 4.95
N SER A 163 -2.66 14.84 4.88
CA SER A 163 -1.35 14.74 5.53
C SER A 163 -0.38 15.80 5.02
N ASN A 164 -0.30 15.95 3.69
CA ASN A 164 0.59 16.94 3.05
C ASN A 164 0.22 18.37 3.43
N GLU A 165 -1.07 18.70 3.44
CA GLU A 165 -1.52 20.05 3.81
C GLU A 165 -1.32 20.36 5.30
N LEU A 166 -1.49 19.39 6.19
CA LEU A 166 -1.16 19.55 7.60
C LEU A 166 0.34 19.81 7.82
N GLN A 167 1.20 19.08 7.11
CA GLN A 167 2.65 19.26 7.19
C GLN A 167 3.08 20.67 6.75
N LYS A 168 2.53 21.16 5.63
CA LYS A 168 2.84 22.51 5.12
C LYS A 168 2.46 23.63 6.09
N ARG A 169 1.44 23.44 6.92
CA ARG A 169 0.94 24.45 7.84
C ARG A 169 1.59 24.39 9.23
N ALA A 170 2.29 23.31 9.54
CA ALA A 170 3.04 23.12 10.78
C ALA A 170 4.52 23.55 10.65
N SER A 171 4.95 23.90 9.43
CA SER A 171 6.28 24.47 9.14
C SER A 171 6.23 25.98 9.11
#